data_0a220247464ee36bfc973b3c44ba478b
#
_entry.id   0a220247464ee36bfc973b3c44ba478b
#
_cell.length_a   1.000
_cell.length_b   1.000
_cell.length_c   1.000
_cell.angle_alpha   90.00
_cell.angle_beta   90.00
_cell.angle_gamma   90.00
#
_symmetry.space_group_name_H-M   'P 1'
#
loop_
_entity.id
_entity.type
_entity.pdbx_description
1 polymer ?
#
loop_
_entity_poly.entity_id
_entity_poly.type
_entity_poly.pdbx_seq_one_letter_code
_entity_poly.pdbx_strand_id
1 'polypeptide(L)'
;MTNKLEVIALNAWFGTHQALKDINLTICDSTVTAIIGPSGCGKSTLIRCLNRMHEEVPGARAAGKVLLDGEDIYGPGVDPVRVRARVGMVFQRPNPFPTMSIFDNVVAGFRLNGSRRSRAELAGIAERSLRQAALWDEVKDGLQDSGVSLSGGQQQRLCIARALAVEPEVILMDEPCSALDPIATAKIEELIRELKEHYTIVTVTHNMQQAARVSDYTAFLYLGTLVEFGSTDRIFTTPEKKETEDYITGRFG
;
A
#
# COMPACT_ATOMS: atom_id res chain seq x y z
N MET A 1 -12.55 -9.01 -15.73
CA MET A 1 -11.57 -8.71 -14.67
C MET A 1 -12.01 -9.47 -13.44
N THR A 2 -11.10 -10.12 -12.75
CA THR A 2 -11.37 -10.82 -11.49
C THR A 2 -11.22 -9.86 -10.33
N ASN A 3 -12.03 -10.01 -9.28
CA ASN A 3 -11.93 -9.22 -8.07
C ASN A 3 -10.80 -9.78 -7.19
N LYS A 4 -9.84 -8.95 -6.80
CA LYS A 4 -8.75 -9.36 -5.88
C LYS A 4 -9.12 -9.09 -4.44
N LEU A 5 -9.63 -7.89 -4.15
CA LEU A 5 -10.14 -7.53 -2.85
C LEU A 5 -11.59 -7.04 -2.96
N GLU A 6 -12.45 -7.48 -2.05
CA GLU A 6 -13.80 -6.98 -1.92
C GLU A 6 -14.04 -6.51 -0.48
N VAL A 7 -14.40 -5.24 -0.35
CA VAL A 7 -14.75 -4.62 0.93
C VAL A 7 -16.27 -4.52 1.00
N ILE A 8 -16.87 -5.09 2.05
CA ILE A 8 -18.33 -5.18 2.18
C ILE A 8 -18.74 -4.62 3.54
N ALA A 9 -19.49 -3.53 3.51
CA ALA A 9 -20.04 -2.85 4.68
C ALA A 9 -18.97 -2.61 5.77
N LEU A 10 -17.74 -2.25 5.37
CA LEU A 10 -16.63 -2.07 6.31
C LEU A 10 -16.82 -0.80 7.13
N ASN A 11 -16.78 -0.97 8.42
CA ASN A 11 -16.80 0.07 9.43
C ASN A 11 -15.54 -0.04 10.29
N ALA A 12 -14.93 1.08 10.69
CA ALA A 12 -13.74 1.08 11.54
C ALA A 12 -13.78 2.20 12.57
N TRP A 13 -13.24 1.92 13.76
CA TRP A 13 -13.25 2.87 14.89
C TRP A 13 -11.88 2.93 15.56
N PHE A 14 -11.62 4.06 16.19
CA PHE A 14 -10.60 4.28 17.22
C PHE A 14 -11.33 4.66 18.52
N GLY A 15 -11.39 3.74 19.48
CA GLY A 15 -12.23 3.93 20.67
C GLY A 15 -13.69 4.16 20.28
N THR A 16 -14.22 5.34 20.59
CA THR A 16 -15.59 5.77 20.25
C THR A 16 -15.69 6.48 18.90
N HIS A 17 -14.58 6.95 18.33
CA HIS A 17 -14.57 7.67 17.06
C HIS A 17 -14.67 6.71 15.88
N GLN A 18 -15.72 6.85 15.06
CA GLN A 18 -15.89 6.08 13.84
C GLN A 18 -15.16 6.76 12.68
N ALA A 19 -14.11 6.11 12.17
CA ALA A 19 -13.27 6.60 11.10
C ALA A 19 -13.75 6.16 9.70
N LEU A 20 -14.40 4.99 9.61
CA LEU A 20 -14.97 4.47 8.35
C LEU A 20 -16.44 4.08 8.58
N LYS A 21 -17.28 4.36 7.59
CA LYS A 21 -18.73 4.18 7.65
C LYS A 21 -19.21 3.48 6.39
N ASP A 22 -19.60 2.22 6.53
CA ASP A 22 -20.22 1.41 5.48
C ASP A 22 -19.49 1.45 4.14
N ILE A 23 -18.17 1.22 4.16
CA ILE A 23 -17.36 1.21 2.94
C ILE A 23 -17.65 -0.06 2.15
N ASN A 24 -18.02 0.13 0.87
CA ASN A 24 -18.21 -0.92 -0.11
C ASN A 24 -17.32 -0.62 -1.32
N LEU A 25 -16.29 -1.45 -1.58
CA LEU A 25 -15.27 -1.20 -2.59
C LEU A 25 -14.77 -2.52 -3.18
N THR A 26 -14.66 -2.59 -4.50
CA THR A 26 -14.07 -3.73 -5.20
C THR A 26 -12.77 -3.30 -5.87
N ILE A 27 -11.70 -4.05 -5.62
CA ILE A 27 -10.37 -3.83 -6.21
C ILE A 27 -10.08 -4.96 -7.17
N CYS A 28 -9.88 -4.61 -8.44
CA CYS A 28 -9.60 -5.57 -9.50
C CYS A 28 -8.17 -6.11 -9.41
N ASP A 29 -8.00 -7.36 -9.83
CA ASP A 29 -6.69 -7.99 -9.90
C ASP A 29 -5.78 -7.31 -10.95
N SER A 30 -4.47 -7.24 -10.67
CA SER A 30 -3.45 -6.68 -11.57
C SER A 30 -3.77 -5.25 -12.02
N THR A 31 -4.29 -4.43 -11.11
CA THR A 31 -4.58 -3.00 -11.33
C THR A 31 -4.02 -2.13 -10.20
N VAL A 32 -3.89 -0.84 -10.49
CA VAL A 32 -3.61 0.18 -9.47
C VAL A 32 -4.91 0.90 -9.10
N THR A 33 -5.31 0.82 -7.83
CA THR A 33 -6.42 1.60 -7.28
C THR A 33 -5.88 2.71 -6.38
N ALA A 34 -6.13 3.97 -6.74
CA ALA A 34 -5.81 5.11 -5.87
C ALA A 34 -6.99 5.42 -4.93
N ILE A 35 -6.68 5.70 -3.67
CA ILE A 35 -7.63 6.23 -2.68
C ILE A 35 -7.25 7.69 -2.44
N ILE A 36 -8.13 8.62 -2.83
CA ILE A 36 -7.94 10.06 -2.68
C ILE A 36 -8.95 10.65 -1.69
N GLY A 37 -8.69 11.86 -1.21
CA GLY A 37 -9.57 12.59 -0.31
C GLY A 37 -8.80 13.52 0.64
N PRO A 38 -9.47 14.43 1.35
CA PRO A 38 -8.82 15.37 2.26
C PRO A 38 -8.14 14.67 3.44
N SER A 39 -7.25 15.39 4.13
CA SER A 39 -6.59 14.86 5.32
C SER A 39 -7.61 14.49 6.40
N GLY A 40 -7.39 13.36 7.07
CA GLY A 40 -8.28 12.88 8.14
C GLY A 40 -9.58 12.22 7.68
N CYS A 41 -9.86 12.08 6.37
CA CYS A 41 -11.10 11.46 5.89
C CYS A 41 -11.18 9.93 6.00
N GLY A 42 -10.11 9.25 6.49
CA GLY A 42 -10.12 7.79 6.72
C GLY A 42 -9.28 6.96 5.75
N LYS A 43 -8.55 7.55 4.79
CA LYS A 43 -7.75 6.81 3.77
C LYS A 43 -6.76 5.82 4.39
N SER A 44 -5.91 6.29 5.31
CA SER A 44 -4.93 5.43 5.99
C SER A 44 -5.59 4.38 6.89
N THR A 45 -6.80 4.66 7.41
CA THR A 45 -7.59 3.67 8.14
C THR A 45 -8.08 2.59 7.19
N LEU A 46 -8.63 2.98 6.02
CA LEU A 46 -9.13 2.03 5.03
C LEU A 46 -8.00 1.09 4.57
N ILE A 47 -6.88 1.65 4.13
CA ILE A 47 -5.77 0.83 3.62
C ILE A 47 -5.23 -0.13 4.69
N ARG A 48 -5.16 0.28 5.96
CA ARG A 48 -4.75 -0.58 7.08
C ARG A 48 -5.78 -1.66 7.43
N CYS A 49 -7.06 -1.46 7.14
CA CYS A 49 -8.06 -2.51 7.28
C CYS A 49 -7.90 -3.61 6.23
N LEU A 50 -7.36 -3.31 5.04
CA LEU A 50 -7.19 -4.30 3.96
C LEU A 50 -6.15 -5.38 4.29
N ASN A 51 -5.30 -5.19 5.32
CA ASN A 51 -4.33 -6.18 5.78
C ASN A 51 -4.33 -6.39 7.30
N ARG A 52 -5.38 -5.98 8.00
CA ARG A 52 -5.54 -6.12 9.45
C ARG A 52 -4.51 -5.34 10.29
N MET A 53 -3.79 -4.37 9.71
CA MET A 53 -2.88 -3.49 10.47
C MET A 53 -3.65 -2.50 11.37
N HIS A 54 -4.94 -2.26 11.09
CA HIS A 54 -5.79 -1.42 11.95
C HIS A 54 -5.90 -1.98 13.37
N GLU A 55 -5.96 -3.31 13.51
CA GLU A 55 -6.08 -4.01 14.81
C GLU A 55 -4.85 -3.83 15.72
N GLU A 56 -3.69 -3.44 15.17
CA GLU A 56 -2.48 -3.19 15.96
C GLU A 56 -2.53 -1.87 16.77
N VAL A 57 -3.52 -1.02 16.48
CA VAL A 57 -3.71 0.23 17.22
C VAL A 57 -4.56 -0.06 18.46
N PRO A 58 -4.10 0.26 19.67
CA PRO A 58 -4.87 0.03 20.89
C PRO A 58 -6.25 0.68 20.83
N GLY A 59 -7.30 -0.09 21.10
CA GLY A 59 -8.70 0.36 21.05
C GLY A 59 -9.29 0.51 19.65
N ALA A 60 -8.55 0.18 18.60
CA ALA A 60 -9.09 0.12 17.26
C ALA A 60 -9.90 -1.17 17.03
N ARG A 61 -10.96 -1.06 16.24
CA ARG A 61 -11.79 -2.19 15.84
C ARG A 61 -12.35 -1.98 14.45
N ALA A 62 -12.62 -3.06 13.75
CA ALA A 62 -13.29 -3.08 12.45
C ALA A 62 -14.49 -4.03 12.50
N ALA A 63 -15.49 -3.78 11.66
CA ALA A 63 -16.65 -4.63 11.43
C ALA A 63 -17.03 -4.56 9.94
N GLY A 64 -17.69 -5.58 9.43
CA GLY A 64 -17.92 -5.80 8.00
C GLY A 64 -17.00 -6.91 7.52
N LYS A 65 -16.76 -6.98 6.20
CA LYS A 65 -15.90 -8.01 5.60
C LYS A 65 -14.88 -7.39 4.66
N VAL A 66 -13.72 -8.00 4.61
CA VAL A 66 -12.73 -7.79 3.55
C VAL A 66 -12.37 -9.16 3.01
N LEU A 67 -12.71 -9.40 1.75
CA LEU A 67 -12.42 -10.66 1.09
C LEU A 67 -11.17 -10.50 0.22
N LEU A 68 -10.23 -11.43 0.37
CA LEU A 68 -9.08 -11.59 -0.51
C LEU A 68 -9.29 -12.89 -1.29
N ASP A 69 -9.46 -12.82 -2.61
CA ASP A 69 -9.83 -13.96 -3.46
C ASP A 69 -11.08 -14.71 -2.94
N GLY A 70 -12.06 -13.99 -2.42
CA GLY A 70 -13.29 -14.53 -1.85
C GLY A 70 -13.19 -15.04 -0.41
N GLU A 71 -12.01 -15.06 0.22
CA GLU A 71 -11.80 -15.48 1.61
C GLU A 71 -11.83 -14.27 2.54
N ASP A 72 -12.70 -14.28 3.56
CA ASP A 72 -12.78 -13.20 4.55
C ASP A 72 -11.53 -13.17 5.44
N ILE A 73 -10.71 -12.12 5.28
CA ILE A 73 -9.47 -11.97 6.07
C ILE A 73 -9.73 -11.73 7.56
N TYR A 74 -10.97 -11.37 7.96
CA TYR A 74 -11.41 -11.23 9.35
C TYR A 74 -12.17 -12.47 9.84
N GLY A 75 -12.24 -13.53 9.03
CA GLY A 75 -12.94 -14.76 9.35
C GLY A 75 -12.37 -15.48 10.59
N PRO A 76 -13.18 -16.32 11.25
CA PRO A 76 -12.73 -17.08 12.41
C PRO A 76 -11.50 -17.94 12.09
N GLY A 77 -10.46 -17.84 12.92
CA GLY A 77 -9.23 -18.64 12.78
C GLY A 77 -8.26 -18.18 11.70
N VAL A 78 -8.54 -17.09 11.01
CA VAL A 78 -7.60 -16.50 10.04
C VAL A 78 -6.45 -15.82 10.79
N ASP A 79 -5.22 -16.27 10.49
CA ASP A 79 -3.99 -15.73 11.08
C ASP A 79 -3.61 -14.38 10.43
N PRO A 80 -3.54 -13.27 11.19
CA PRO A 80 -3.14 -11.97 10.68
C PRO A 80 -1.74 -11.95 10.03
N VAL A 81 -0.82 -12.78 10.52
CA VAL A 81 0.55 -12.87 9.96
C VAL A 81 0.50 -13.41 8.52
N ARG A 82 -0.34 -14.42 8.27
CA ARG A 82 -0.56 -14.96 6.92
C ARG A 82 -1.23 -13.94 6.00
N VAL A 83 -2.20 -13.18 6.50
CA VAL A 83 -2.83 -12.09 5.74
C VAL A 83 -1.79 -11.05 5.34
N ARG A 84 -0.95 -10.60 6.27
CA ARG A 84 0.09 -9.58 6.03
C ARG A 84 1.22 -10.06 5.13
N ALA A 85 1.44 -11.38 5.02
CA ALA A 85 2.36 -11.94 4.03
C ALA A 85 1.78 -11.87 2.61
N ARG A 86 0.45 -12.08 2.45
CA ARG A 86 -0.25 -11.97 1.16
C ARG A 86 -0.55 -10.52 0.75
N VAL A 87 -0.76 -9.64 1.75
CA VAL A 87 -1.10 -8.23 1.55
C VAL A 87 -0.04 -7.36 2.21
N GLY A 88 1.04 -7.10 1.48
CA GLY A 88 2.19 -6.30 1.93
C GLY A 88 1.85 -4.83 2.10
N MET A 89 2.60 -4.10 2.92
CA MET A 89 2.37 -2.67 3.16
C MET A 89 3.67 -1.86 3.13
N VAL A 90 3.61 -0.74 2.41
CA VAL A 90 4.62 0.32 2.38
C VAL A 90 4.04 1.56 3.06
N PHE A 91 4.74 2.05 4.07
CA PHE A 91 4.28 3.16 4.90
C PHE A 91 4.68 4.52 4.31
N GLN A 92 3.98 5.56 4.73
CA GLN A 92 4.22 6.96 4.32
C GLN A 92 5.65 7.42 4.59
N ARG A 93 6.17 7.11 5.78
CA ARG A 93 7.58 7.36 6.12
C ARG A 93 8.38 6.09 5.92
N PRO A 94 9.50 6.14 5.18
CA PRO A 94 10.39 5.01 5.10
C PRO A 94 10.75 4.50 6.49
N ASN A 95 10.68 3.20 6.69
CA ASN A 95 10.92 2.57 7.98
C ASN A 95 11.86 1.36 7.87
N PRO A 96 13.07 1.52 7.30
CA PRO A 96 14.05 0.45 7.36
C PRO A 96 14.37 0.13 8.81
N PHE A 97 14.63 -1.14 9.12
CA PHE A 97 15.07 -1.54 10.45
C PHE A 97 16.46 -0.96 10.71
N PRO A 98 16.64 -0.06 11.69
CA PRO A 98 17.86 0.73 11.83
C PRO A 98 19.09 -0.09 12.22
N THR A 99 18.90 -1.25 12.85
CA THR A 99 19.97 -2.16 13.26
C THR A 99 20.32 -3.20 12.20
N MET A 100 19.66 -3.17 11.05
CA MET A 100 19.83 -4.14 9.97
C MET A 100 20.54 -3.51 8.77
N SER A 101 21.33 -4.34 8.07
CA SER A 101 21.91 -4.00 6.78
C SER A 101 20.83 -3.86 5.70
N ILE A 102 21.18 -3.34 4.54
CA ILE A 102 20.31 -3.32 3.35
C ILE A 102 19.83 -4.73 3.05
N PHE A 103 20.74 -5.71 2.98
CA PHE A 103 20.40 -7.11 2.78
C PHE A 103 19.43 -7.64 3.82
N ASP A 104 19.73 -7.42 5.12
CA ASP A 104 18.92 -7.93 6.21
C ASP A 104 17.52 -7.29 6.24
N ASN A 105 17.40 -6.03 5.87
CA ASN A 105 16.12 -5.36 5.70
C ASN A 105 15.25 -6.05 4.65
N VAL A 106 15.80 -6.39 3.49
CA VAL A 106 15.02 -7.07 2.43
C VAL A 106 14.54 -8.44 2.89
N VAL A 107 15.40 -9.24 3.51
CA VAL A 107 15.07 -10.61 3.92
C VAL A 107 14.48 -10.72 5.33
N ALA A 108 14.16 -9.59 5.97
CA ALA A 108 13.69 -9.54 7.35
C ALA A 108 12.45 -10.42 7.60
N GLY A 109 11.50 -10.44 6.66
CA GLY A 109 10.29 -11.26 6.77
C GLY A 109 10.59 -12.76 6.92
N PHE A 110 11.63 -13.26 6.26
CA PHE A 110 12.05 -14.64 6.38
C PHE A 110 12.76 -14.92 7.71
N ARG A 111 13.66 -14.03 8.12
CA ARG A 111 14.43 -14.21 9.36
C ARG A 111 13.56 -14.14 10.61
N LEU A 112 12.65 -13.15 10.66
CA LEU A 112 11.77 -12.95 11.81
C LEU A 112 10.74 -14.07 11.95
N ASN A 113 10.32 -14.69 10.84
CA ASN A 113 9.38 -15.81 10.84
C ASN A 113 10.07 -17.19 10.93
N GLY A 114 11.37 -17.24 11.26
CA GLY A 114 12.09 -18.48 11.48
C GLY A 114 12.27 -19.36 10.23
N SER A 115 12.30 -18.76 9.04
CA SER A 115 12.53 -19.50 7.79
C SER A 115 13.87 -20.21 7.79
N ARG A 116 13.90 -21.47 7.31
CA ARG A 116 15.09 -22.30 7.18
C ARG A 116 15.79 -22.15 5.81
N ARG A 117 15.52 -21.07 5.08
CA ARG A 117 16.14 -20.82 3.77
C ARG A 117 17.65 -20.65 3.91
N SER A 118 18.41 -21.19 2.97
CA SER A 118 19.87 -21.06 2.92
C SER A 118 20.27 -19.60 2.61
N ARG A 119 21.52 -19.25 2.94
CA ARG A 119 22.06 -17.93 2.63
C ARG A 119 22.04 -17.63 1.12
N ALA A 120 22.25 -18.64 0.27
CA ALA A 120 22.22 -18.49 -1.18
C ALA A 120 20.80 -18.19 -1.69
N GLU A 121 19.78 -18.88 -1.16
CA GLU A 121 18.36 -18.59 -1.50
C GLU A 121 17.97 -17.18 -1.08
N LEU A 122 18.34 -16.77 0.14
CA LEU A 122 18.06 -15.41 0.62
C LEU A 122 18.81 -14.36 -0.21
N ALA A 123 20.02 -14.64 -0.69
CA ALA A 123 20.75 -13.73 -1.58
C ALA A 123 20.03 -13.56 -2.93
N GLY A 124 19.54 -14.65 -3.51
CA GLY A 124 18.76 -14.59 -4.74
C GLY A 124 17.43 -13.82 -4.57
N ILE A 125 16.76 -13.99 -3.42
CA ILE A 125 15.56 -13.22 -3.09
C ILE A 125 15.89 -11.73 -2.97
N ALA A 126 16.94 -11.39 -2.21
CA ALA A 126 17.34 -10.00 -2.02
C ALA A 126 17.68 -9.31 -3.34
N GLU A 127 18.43 -9.96 -4.21
CA GLU A 127 18.76 -9.43 -5.53
C GLU A 127 17.50 -9.18 -6.37
N ARG A 128 16.60 -10.18 -6.49
CA ARG A 128 15.36 -10.03 -7.26
C ARG A 128 14.51 -8.87 -6.73
N SER A 129 14.31 -8.81 -5.42
CA SER A 129 13.46 -7.79 -4.79
C SER A 129 14.05 -6.38 -4.91
N LEU A 130 15.38 -6.25 -4.81
CA LEU A 130 16.08 -4.97 -5.03
C LEU A 130 16.04 -4.54 -6.50
N ARG A 131 16.11 -5.48 -7.45
CA ARG A 131 15.91 -5.20 -8.88
C ARG A 131 14.49 -4.74 -9.17
N GLN A 132 13.49 -5.48 -8.67
CA GLN A 132 12.09 -5.11 -8.80
C GLN A 132 11.79 -3.73 -8.17
N ALA A 133 12.48 -3.34 -7.10
CA ALA A 133 12.36 -2.02 -6.48
C ALA A 133 13.25 -0.94 -7.14
N ALA A 134 13.88 -1.22 -8.30
CA ALA A 134 14.79 -0.33 -9.01
C ALA A 134 15.92 0.23 -8.12
N LEU A 135 16.42 -0.58 -7.18
CA LEU A 135 17.43 -0.15 -6.19
C LEU A 135 18.76 -0.92 -6.33
N TRP A 136 18.75 -2.10 -6.97
CA TRP A 136 19.89 -3.00 -7.03
C TRP A 136 21.20 -2.33 -7.47
N ASP A 137 21.19 -1.62 -8.59
CA ASP A 137 22.40 -1.03 -9.16
C ASP A 137 23.00 0.08 -8.29
N GLU A 138 22.21 0.66 -7.41
CA GLU A 138 22.66 1.70 -6.47
C GLU A 138 23.28 1.11 -5.19
N VAL A 139 22.95 -0.17 -4.84
CA VAL A 139 23.33 -0.73 -3.52
C VAL A 139 24.06 -2.07 -3.58
N LYS A 140 24.21 -2.70 -4.77
CA LYS A 140 24.77 -4.05 -4.91
C LYS A 140 26.17 -4.24 -4.30
N ASP A 141 27.00 -3.19 -4.32
CA ASP A 141 28.36 -3.21 -3.78
C ASP A 141 28.42 -2.93 -2.28
N GLY A 142 27.30 -2.49 -1.66
CA GLY A 142 27.19 -2.12 -0.24
C GLY A 142 26.04 -2.81 0.49
N LEU A 143 25.65 -4.04 0.15
CA LEU A 143 24.50 -4.74 0.75
C LEU A 143 24.61 -4.96 2.27
N GLN A 144 25.80 -4.87 2.82
CA GLN A 144 26.04 -4.99 4.27
C GLN A 144 26.03 -3.62 4.98
N ASP A 145 25.91 -2.52 4.24
CA ASP A 145 25.80 -1.20 4.82
C ASP A 145 24.43 -1.03 5.51
N SER A 146 24.35 -0.10 6.44
CA SER A 146 23.13 0.18 7.17
C SER A 146 22.01 0.69 6.25
N GLY A 147 20.80 0.11 6.36
CA GLY A 147 19.64 0.57 5.57
C GLY A 147 19.26 2.02 5.83
N VAL A 148 19.58 2.59 6.99
CA VAL A 148 19.29 4.00 7.31
C VAL A 148 20.33 4.99 6.76
N SER A 149 21.46 4.53 6.23
CA SER A 149 22.43 5.39 5.56
C SER A 149 22.01 5.84 4.16
N LEU A 150 20.99 5.20 3.60
CA LEU A 150 20.42 5.51 2.30
C LEU A 150 19.66 6.85 2.29
N SER A 151 19.57 7.50 1.13
CA SER A 151 18.69 8.67 0.94
C SER A 151 17.21 8.31 1.17
N GLY A 152 16.35 9.28 1.42
CA GLY A 152 14.91 9.04 1.66
C GLY A 152 14.23 8.22 0.55
N GLY A 153 14.50 8.54 -0.71
CA GLY A 153 13.97 7.79 -1.85
C GLY A 153 14.54 6.38 -1.97
N GLN A 154 15.81 6.18 -1.63
CA GLN A 154 16.41 4.84 -1.56
C GLN A 154 15.84 4.02 -0.41
N GLN A 155 15.64 4.63 0.78
CA GLN A 155 15.00 3.97 1.92
C GLN A 155 13.58 3.54 1.58
N GLN A 156 12.82 4.36 0.86
CA GLN A 156 11.45 4.00 0.43
C GLN A 156 11.48 2.80 -0.52
N ARG A 157 12.38 2.79 -1.51
CA ARG A 157 12.57 1.64 -2.41
C ARG A 157 13.08 0.41 -1.67
N LEU A 158 13.90 0.56 -0.63
CA LEU A 158 14.29 -0.54 0.25
C LEU A 158 13.08 -1.14 1.00
N CYS A 159 12.17 -0.29 1.50
CA CYS A 159 10.92 -0.74 2.12
C CYS A 159 10.00 -1.45 1.11
N ILE A 160 9.96 -0.99 -0.15
CA ILE A 160 9.25 -1.69 -1.23
C ILE A 160 9.91 -3.04 -1.50
N ALA A 161 11.24 -3.12 -1.65
CA ALA A 161 11.97 -4.38 -1.84
C ALA A 161 11.70 -5.37 -0.70
N ARG A 162 11.66 -4.90 0.55
CA ARG A 162 11.29 -5.72 1.71
C ARG A 162 9.87 -6.28 1.61
N ALA A 163 8.92 -5.47 1.14
CA ALA A 163 7.54 -5.93 0.95
C ALA A 163 7.43 -6.94 -0.19
N LEU A 164 8.16 -6.75 -1.29
CA LEU A 164 8.19 -7.65 -2.45
C LEU A 164 8.87 -9.00 -2.15
N ALA A 165 9.82 -9.02 -1.22
CA ALA A 165 10.63 -10.21 -0.93
C ALA A 165 9.79 -11.42 -0.47
N VAL A 166 8.65 -11.20 0.16
CA VAL A 166 7.74 -12.27 0.59
C VAL A 166 6.73 -12.67 -0.50
N GLU A 167 6.86 -12.10 -1.71
CA GLU A 167 6.02 -12.37 -2.88
C GLU A 167 4.52 -12.18 -2.55
N PRO A 168 4.11 -10.96 -2.14
CA PRO A 168 2.71 -10.69 -1.80
C PRO A 168 1.83 -10.74 -3.06
N GLU A 169 0.53 -10.89 -2.86
CA GLU A 169 -0.48 -10.80 -3.94
C GLU A 169 -0.97 -9.36 -4.14
N VAL A 170 -0.98 -8.59 -3.05
CA VAL A 170 -1.41 -7.18 -3.02
C VAL A 170 -0.35 -6.34 -2.32
N ILE A 171 -0.09 -5.15 -2.86
CA ILE A 171 0.81 -4.17 -2.26
C ILE A 171 0.00 -2.93 -1.90
N LEU A 172 -0.04 -2.61 -0.61
CA LEU A 172 -0.65 -1.40 -0.08
C LEU A 172 0.41 -0.32 0.09
N MET A 173 0.15 0.89 -0.39
CA MET A 173 1.09 2.02 -0.30
C MET A 173 0.39 3.23 0.33
N ASP A 174 0.73 3.57 1.57
CA ASP A 174 0.17 4.73 2.28
C ASP A 174 1.04 5.96 2.00
N GLU A 175 0.63 6.83 1.09
CA GLU A 175 1.32 8.07 0.66
C GLU A 175 2.82 7.87 0.37
N PRO A 176 3.23 6.95 -0.53
CA PRO A 176 4.62 6.50 -0.67
C PRO A 176 5.60 7.58 -1.13
N CYS A 177 5.12 8.71 -1.63
CA CYS A 177 5.93 9.81 -2.18
C CYS A 177 5.86 11.11 -1.35
N SER A 178 5.10 11.16 -0.25
CA SER A 178 4.80 12.41 0.46
C SER A 178 6.02 13.14 1.05
N ALA A 179 7.11 12.42 1.31
CA ALA A 179 8.34 12.96 1.91
C ALA A 179 9.54 12.95 0.94
N LEU A 180 9.27 12.77 -0.37
CA LEU A 180 10.31 12.60 -1.39
C LEU A 180 10.42 13.84 -2.29
N ASP A 181 11.61 14.06 -2.82
CA ASP A 181 11.86 15.03 -3.86
C ASP A 181 11.21 14.62 -5.21
N PRO A 182 11.08 15.53 -6.19
CA PRO A 182 10.43 15.23 -7.46
C PRO A 182 11.07 14.09 -8.26
N ILE A 183 12.40 13.93 -8.18
CA ILE A 183 13.13 12.87 -8.91
C ILE A 183 12.84 11.51 -8.28
N ALA A 184 12.91 11.41 -6.95
CA ALA A 184 12.57 10.20 -6.22
C ALA A 184 11.08 9.84 -6.39
N THR A 185 10.19 10.84 -6.40
CA THR A 185 8.76 10.66 -6.68
C THR A 185 8.55 10.04 -8.07
N ALA A 186 9.17 10.58 -9.11
CA ALA A 186 9.05 10.04 -10.48
C ALA A 186 9.50 8.58 -10.56
N LYS A 187 10.61 8.21 -9.88
CA LYS A 187 11.08 6.82 -9.81
C LYS A 187 10.05 5.89 -9.12
N ILE A 188 9.38 6.34 -8.06
CA ILE A 188 8.34 5.52 -7.40
C ILE A 188 7.08 5.41 -8.29
N GLU A 189 6.69 6.46 -9.01
CA GLU A 189 5.57 6.40 -9.94
C GLU A 189 5.83 5.45 -11.11
N GLU A 190 7.05 5.42 -11.65
CA GLU A 190 7.46 4.47 -12.67
C GLU A 190 7.44 3.04 -12.12
N LEU A 191 8.01 2.85 -10.94
CA LEU A 191 8.01 1.57 -10.24
C LEU A 191 6.59 1.03 -10.01
N ILE A 192 5.63 1.86 -9.61
CA ILE A 192 4.23 1.45 -9.44
C ILE A 192 3.66 0.92 -10.76
N ARG A 193 3.95 1.58 -11.90
CA ARG A 193 3.48 1.13 -13.22
C ARG A 193 4.11 -0.20 -13.66
N GLU A 194 5.37 -0.45 -13.34
CA GLU A 194 6.04 -1.72 -13.62
C GLU A 194 5.48 -2.84 -12.73
N LEU A 195 5.33 -2.58 -11.43
CA LEU A 195 4.85 -3.56 -10.47
C LEU A 195 3.42 -4.04 -10.73
N LYS A 196 2.55 -3.21 -11.32
CA LYS A 196 1.16 -3.62 -11.59
C LYS A 196 1.05 -4.79 -12.58
N GLU A 197 2.07 -5.04 -13.39
CA GLU A 197 2.10 -6.21 -14.30
C GLU A 197 2.10 -7.55 -13.53
N HIS A 198 2.44 -7.52 -12.25
CA HIS A 198 2.60 -8.71 -11.42
C HIS A 198 1.83 -8.66 -10.10
N TYR A 199 1.40 -7.47 -9.68
CA TYR A 199 0.80 -7.24 -8.36
C TYR A 199 -0.46 -6.38 -8.46
N THR A 200 -1.43 -6.64 -7.60
CA THR A 200 -2.52 -5.69 -7.37
C THR A 200 -2.02 -4.61 -6.41
N ILE A 201 -2.20 -3.33 -6.76
CA ILE A 201 -1.68 -2.21 -5.98
C ILE A 201 -2.82 -1.33 -5.50
N VAL A 202 -2.81 -0.99 -4.22
CA VAL A 202 -3.69 0.03 -3.64
C VAL A 202 -2.81 1.14 -3.08
N THR A 203 -2.96 2.36 -3.59
CA THR A 203 -2.17 3.49 -3.14
C THR A 203 -3.05 4.59 -2.56
N VAL A 204 -2.66 5.13 -1.42
CA VAL A 204 -3.24 6.36 -0.86
C VAL A 204 -2.38 7.53 -1.29
N THR A 205 -3.00 8.60 -1.75
CA THR A 205 -2.31 9.85 -2.02
C THR A 205 -3.23 11.05 -1.85
N HIS A 206 -2.69 12.17 -1.41
CA HIS A 206 -3.37 13.47 -1.44
C HIS A 206 -3.00 14.28 -2.71
N ASN A 207 -2.07 13.77 -3.52
CA ASN A 207 -1.66 14.40 -4.79
C ASN A 207 -2.51 13.83 -5.94
N MET A 208 -3.47 14.64 -6.42
CA MET A 208 -4.39 14.23 -7.49
C MET A 208 -3.67 13.97 -8.81
N GLN A 209 -2.62 14.73 -9.12
CA GLN A 209 -1.84 14.52 -10.34
C GLN A 209 -1.10 13.18 -10.30
N GLN A 210 -0.61 12.78 -9.13
CA GLN A 210 -0.01 11.47 -8.93
C GLN A 210 -1.04 10.36 -9.13
N ALA A 211 -2.22 10.45 -8.48
CA ALA A 211 -3.29 9.48 -8.67
C ALA A 211 -3.65 9.32 -10.16
N ALA A 212 -3.84 10.45 -10.86
CA ALA A 212 -4.18 10.46 -12.29
C ALA A 212 -3.10 9.80 -13.19
N ARG A 213 -1.80 9.86 -12.79
CA ARG A 213 -0.72 9.27 -13.58
C ARG A 213 -0.50 7.79 -13.37
N VAL A 214 -0.79 7.27 -12.17
CA VAL A 214 -0.37 5.91 -11.79
C VAL A 214 -1.52 4.93 -11.64
N SER A 215 -2.78 5.37 -11.47
CA SER A 215 -3.88 4.47 -11.17
C SER A 215 -4.81 4.19 -12.35
N ASP A 216 -5.37 2.99 -12.36
CA ASP A 216 -6.42 2.55 -13.28
C ASP A 216 -7.80 2.92 -12.75
N TYR A 217 -7.98 2.80 -11.41
CA TYR A 217 -9.20 3.15 -10.69
C TYR A 217 -8.90 4.15 -9.57
N THR A 218 -9.89 4.99 -9.27
CA THR A 218 -9.80 5.96 -8.19
C THR A 218 -11.04 5.90 -7.30
N ALA A 219 -10.81 5.84 -5.99
CA ALA A 219 -11.81 5.89 -4.93
C ALA A 219 -11.69 7.23 -4.21
N PHE A 220 -12.75 8.04 -4.21
CA PHE A 220 -12.81 9.29 -3.45
C PHE A 220 -13.48 9.06 -2.11
N LEU A 221 -12.72 9.32 -1.04
CA LEU A 221 -13.15 9.18 0.35
C LEU A 221 -13.38 10.55 0.99
N TYR A 222 -14.53 10.72 1.68
CA TYR A 222 -14.84 11.93 2.43
C TYR A 222 -15.58 11.61 3.73
N LEU A 223 -15.13 12.17 4.84
CA LEU A 223 -15.70 11.99 6.20
C LEU A 223 -16.00 10.53 6.58
N GLY A 224 -15.12 9.63 6.16
CA GLY A 224 -15.23 8.21 6.45
C GLY A 224 -16.16 7.42 5.52
N THR A 225 -16.67 8.02 4.47
CA THR A 225 -17.55 7.37 3.48
C THR A 225 -16.88 7.33 2.10
N LEU A 226 -17.14 6.29 1.31
CA LEU A 226 -16.80 6.24 -0.10
C LEU A 226 -17.84 7.04 -0.89
N VAL A 227 -17.42 8.20 -1.43
CA VAL A 227 -18.31 9.10 -2.18
C VAL A 227 -18.47 8.62 -3.61
N GLU A 228 -17.35 8.28 -4.26
CA GLU A 228 -17.35 7.84 -5.65
C GLU A 228 -16.18 6.88 -5.92
N PHE A 229 -16.41 5.90 -6.79
CA PHE A 229 -15.42 4.95 -7.28
C PHE A 229 -15.62 4.70 -8.77
N GLY A 230 -14.55 4.71 -9.53
CA GLY A 230 -14.59 4.43 -10.96
C GLY A 230 -13.22 4.41 -11.62
N SER A 231 -13.21 4.30 -12.96
CA SER A 231 -11.97 4.46 -13.71
C SER A 231 -11.37 5.83 -13.42
N THR A 232 -10.06 5.89 -13.31
CA THR A 232 -9.33 7.13 -12.98
C THR A 232 -9.64 8.24 -13.99
N ASP A 233 -9.70 7.89 -15.28
CA ASP A 233 -10.06 8.86 -16.33
C ASP A 233 -11.44 9.47 -16.07
N ARG A 234 -12.47 8.66 -15.77
CA ARG A 234 -13.83 9.17 -15.47
C ARG A 234 -13.83 10.06 -14.23
N ILE A 235 -13.20 9.61 -13.14
CA ILE A 235 -13.17 10.39 -11.89
C ILE A 235 -12.54 11.77 -12.09
N PHE A 236 -11.48 11.88 -12.90
CA PHE A 236 -10.76 13.15 -13.11
C PHE A 236 -11.31 14.02 -14.23
N THR A 237 -12.13 13.48 -15.15
CA THR A 237 -12.68 14.24 -16.30
C THR A 237 -14.17 14.53 -16.19
N THR A 238 -14.95 13.52 -15.78
CA THR A 238 -16.43 13.59 -15.74
C THR A 238 -16.99 12.85 -14.51
N PRO A 239 -16.66 13.31 -13.28
CA PRO A 239 -17.18 12.70 -12.08
C PRO A 239 -18.71 12.83 -12.01
N GLU A 240 -19.36 11.82 -11.43
CA GLU A 240 -20.83 11.80 -11.27
C GLU A 240 -21.29 12.58 -10.03
N LYS A 241 -20.41 12.69 -9.02
CA LYS A 241 -20.71 13.36 -7.76
C LYS A 241 -20.13 14.76 -7.74
N LYS A 242 -20.96 15.72 -7.34
CA LYS A 242 -20.54 17.11 -7.21
C LYS A 242 -19.39 17.27 -6.19
N GLU A 243 -19.45 16.52 -5.09
CA GLU A 243 -18.40 16.53 -4.08
C GLU A 243 -17.04 16.08 -4.65
N THR A 244 -17.05 15.13 -5.58
CA THR A 244 -15.84 14.67 -6.30
C THR A 244 -15.34 15.79 -7.22
N GLU A 245 -16.22 16.43 -8.00
CA GLU A 245 -15.88 17.55 -8.88
C GLU A 245 -15.27 18.71 -8.09
N ASP A 246 -15.91 19.11 -7.00
CA ASP A 246 -15.46 20.21 -6.14
C ASP A 246 -14.07 19.89 -5.53
N TYR A 247 -13.84 18.63 -5.11
CA TYR A 247 -12.55 18.21 -4.58
C TYR A 247 -11.44 18.27 -5.64
N ILE A 248 -11.68 17.73 -6.83
CA ILE A 248 -10.69 17.67 -7.92
C ILE A 248 -10.36 19.06 -8.46
N THR A 249 -11.36 19.95 -8.52
CA THR A 249 -11.18 21.32 -9.03
C THR A 249 -10.65 22.30 -7.97
N GLY A 250 -10.40 21.83 -6.73
CA GLY A 250 -9.92 22.68 -5.63
C GLY A 250 -10.97 23.65 -5.08
N ARG A 251 -12.25 23.41 -5.34
CA ARG A 251 -13.39 24.19 -4.80
C ARG A 251 -13.95 23.62 -3.50
N PHE A 252 -13.23 22.67 -2.94
CA PHE A 252 -13.61 21.93 -1.75
C PHE A 252 -13.16 22.70 -0.50
N GLY A 253 -14.10 23.27 0.28
CA GLY A 253 -13.82 24.03 1.49
C GLY A 253 -15.09 24.65 2.06
#